data_6325ed59143251ed2fe0b88986dc670d
#
_entry.id   6325ed59143251ed2fe0b88986dc670d
#
_cell.length_a   1.000
_cell.length_b   1.000
_cell.length_c   1.000
_cell.angle_alpha   90.00
_cell.angle_beta   90.00
_cell.angle_gamma   90.00
#
_symmetry.space_group_name_H-M   'P 1'
#
loop_
_entity.id
_entity.type
_entity.pdbx_description
1 polymer ?
#
loop_
_entity_poly.entity_id
_entity_poly.type
_entity_poly.pdbx_seq_one_letter_code
_entity_poly.pdbx_strand_id
1 'polypeptide(L)'
;MVKVGIIGATGYAGAELVRILLNHKEAQIEWFGSRSYIDENYADIYRNFFELVDADCLGDNMDELASRVDVIFTATPQGFLAGVLNEDILNKVKIIDLSADFRIKDVATYEKWYKIEHKSPQFIKEAVYGLCEINRDKVTTQTRLIANPGCYTTCSILTAYPLVKEGLIDPDTLIIDAKSGTSGAGRGAKTPNLFCEVNESMKAYGVTTHRHTPEIEEQLGYAAGKEITVNFTPHLVPMNRGILATEYATLIKKPDGTYPSSEDLKAAYDKYYAKERFVRVLKKGVCPETKWVEGSNYVDVNFVIDERTGRVVMMGALDNLVKGAAGQAVQNMNLLFGFDEAEGLSMVPMFP
;
A
#
# COMPACT_ATOMS: atom_id res chain seq x y z
N MET A 1 -8.21 -11.48 -22.15
CA MET A 1 -7.96 -11.43 -20.69
C MET A 1 -6.46 -11.47 -20.47
N VAL A 2 -5.96 -10.64 -19.58
CA VAL A 2 -4.57 -10.62 -19.14
C VAL A 2 -4.31 -11.86 -18.28
N LYS A 3 -3.23 -12.57 -18.59
CA LYS A 3 -2.79 -13.75 -17.82
C LYS A 3 -1.96 -13.30 -16.64
N VAL A 4 -2.30 -13.75 -15.46
CA VAL A 4 -1.71 -13.32 -14.18
C VAL A 4 -1.01 -14.48 -13.49
N GLY A 5 0.22 -14.22 -13.03
CA GLY A 5 0.93 -15.07 -12.08
C GLY A 5 1.06 -14.40 -10.72
N ILE A 6 1.01 -15.17 -9.64
CA ILE A 6 1.16 -14.64 -8.29
C ILE A 6 2.24 -15.43 -7.56
N ILE A 7 3.37 -14.80 -7.25
CA ILE A 7 4.40 -15.38 -6.36
C ILE A 7 4.09 -14.95 -4.93
N GLY A 8 4.12 -15.91 -4.01
CA GLY A 8 3.68 -15.69 -2.63
C GLY A 8 2.17 -15.74 -2.47
N ALA A 9 1.47 -16.47 -3.37
CA ALA A 9 0.02 -16.60 -3.39
C ALA A 9 -0.57 -17.10 -2.06
N THR A 10 0.19 -17.85 -1.27
CA THR A 10 -0.24 -18.43 0.02
C THR A 10 0.01 -17.53 1.24
N GLY A 11 0.53 -16.30 1.04
CA GLY A 11 0.53 -15.25 2.06
C GLY A 11 -0.82 -14.50 2.10
N TYR A 12 -1.06 -13.67 3.13
CA TYR A 12 -2.33 -12.91 3.23
C TYR A 12 -2.55 -11.94 2.06
N ALA A 13 -1.52 -11.21 1.64
CA ALA A 13 -1.62 -10.32 0.48
C ALA A 13 -1.84 -11.11 -0.82
N GLY A 14 -1.18 -12.27 -0.97
CA GLY A 14 -1.39 -13.17 -2.10
C GLY A 14 -2.81 -13.74 -2.15
N ALA A 15 -3.33 -14.21 -1.02
CA ALA A 15 -4.72 -14.69 -0.96
C ALA A 15 -5.74 -13.59 -1.25
N GLU A 16 -5.44 -12.35 -0.85
CA GLU A 16 -6.29 -11.19 -1.17
C GLU A 16 -6.22 -10.83 -2.66
N LEU A 17 -5.05 -10.93 -3.31
CA LEU A 17 -4.93 -10.82 -4.77
C LEU A 17 -5.81 -11.87 -5.48
N VAL A 18 -5.75 -13.12 -5.05
CA VAL A 18 -6.60 -14.19 -5.60
C VAL A 18 -8.08 -13.83 -5.46
N ARG A 19 -8.53 -13.40 -4.27
CA ARG A 19 -9.92 -13.01 -4.02
C ARG A 19 -10.41 -11.89 -4.96
N ILE A 20 -9.57 -10.90 -5.20
CA ILE A 20 -9.90 -9.77 -6.07
C ILE A 20 -9.91 -10.21 -7.53
N LEU A 21 -8.86 -10.92 -7.97
CA LEU A 21 -8.68 -11.30 -9.36
C LEU A 21 -9.70 -12.33 -9.85
N LEU A 22 -10.25 -13.17 -8.99
CA LEU A 22 -11.36 -14.07 -9.34
C LEU A 22 -12.64 -13.32 -9.75
N ASN A 23 -12.78 -12.06 -9.37
CA ASN A 23 -13.91 -11.19 -9.76
C ASN A 23 -13.53 -10.18 -10.85
N HIS A 24 -12.33 -10.28 -11.42
CA HIS A 24 -11.84 -9.36 -12.43
C HIS A 24 -12.18 -9.85 -13.83
N LYS A 25 -12.92 -9.06 -14.61
CA LYS A 25 -13.44 -9.51 -15.93
C LYS A 25 -12.37 -9.59 -17.02
N GLU A 26 -11.30 -8.80 -16.88
CA GLU A 26 -10.25 -8.68 -17.88
C GLU A 26 -8.96 -9.43 -17.52
N ALA A 27 -8.92 -10.14 -16.37
CA ALA A 27 -7.77 -10.90 -15.92
C ALA A 27 -8.11 -12.35 -15.59
N GLN A 28 -7.13 -13.23 -15.75
CA GLN A 28 -7.23 -14.64 -15.41
C GLN A 28 -5.96 -15.08 -14.70
N ILE A 29 -6.11 -15.70 -13.54
CA ILE A 29 -4.96 -16.29 -12.83
C ILE A 29 -4.56 -17.58 -13.55
N GLU A 30 -3.32 -17.61 -14.01
CA GLU A 30 -2.74 -18.76 -14.72
C GLU A 30 -2.01 -19.71 -13.77
N TRP A 31 -1.40 -19.18 -12.71
CA TRP A 31 -0.69 -19.98 -11.73
C TRP A 31 -0.52 -19.26 -10.37
N PHE A 32 -0.35 -20.10 -9.33
CA PHE A 32 -0.15 -19.72 -7.93
C PHE A 32 1.24 -20.18 -7.48
N GLY A 33 2.17 -19.26 -7.25
CA GLY A 33 3.52 -19.58 -6.78
C GLY A 33 3.62 -19.59 -5.25
N SER A 34 4.20 -20.64 -4.69
CA SER A 34 4.44 -20.80 -3.28
C SER A 34 5.72 -21.61 -3.03
N ARG A 35 6.50 -21.24 -2.02
CA ARG A 35 7.65 -22.03 -1.55
C ARG A 35 7.27 -23.13 -0.57
N SER A 36 6.21 -22.90 0.20
CA SER A 36 5.85 -23.77 1.32
C SER A 36 4.83 -24.83 0.96
N TYR A 37 4.17 -24.72 -0.18
CA TYR A 37 3.01 -25.52 -0.58
C TYR A 37 3.09 -25.93 -2.05
N ILE A 38 4.30 -26.26 -2.53
CA ILE A 38 4.49 -26.77 -3.91
C ILE A 38 3.73 -28.08 -4.06
N ASP A 39 3.02 -28.25 -5.19
CA ASP A 39 2.18 -29.41 -5.55
C ASP A 39 0.98 -29.63 -4.61
N GLU A 40 0.65 -28.66 -3.73
CA GLU A 40 -0.57 -28.70 -2.94
C GLU A 40 -1.67 -27.87 -3.63
N ASN A 41 -2.92 -28.41 -3.62
CA ASN A 41 -4.06 -27.69 -4.17
C ASN A 41 -4.34 -26.40 -3.38
N TYR A 42 -4.48 -25.28 -4.09
CA TYR A 42 -4.65 -23.96 -3.47
C TYR A 42 -5.89 -23.89 -2.56
N ALA A 43 -7.00 -24.53 -2.97
CA ALA A 43 -8.23 -24.58 -2.16
C ALA A 43 -8.09 -25.45 -0.91
N ASP A 44 -7.11 -26.36 -0.84
CA ASP A 44 -6.80 -27.11 0.38
C ASP A 44 -6.08 -26.27 1.42
N ILE A 45 -5.31 -25.27 0.96
CA ILE A 45 -4.61 -24.31 1.84
C ILE A 45 -5.58 -23.24 2.36
N TYR A 46 -6.50 -22.80 1.48
CA TYR A 46 -7.48 -21.76 1.76
C TYR A 46 -8.89 -22.25 1.41
N ARG A 47 -9.57 -22.89 2.35
CA ARG A 47 -10.88 -23.55 2.17
C ARG A 47 -12.02 -22.63 1.70
N ASN A 48 -11.88 -21.32 1.85
CA ASN A 48 -12.82 -20.36 1.30
C ASN A 48 -12.79 -20.27 -0.24
N PHE A 49 -11.79 -20.87 -0.89
CA PHE A 49 -11.72 -21.00 -2.35
C PHE A 49 -12.17 -22.39 -2.85
N PHE A 50 -12.73 -23.22 -1.98
CA PHE A 50 -13.27 -24.53 -2.36
C PHE A 50 -14.28 -24.38 -3.51
N GLU A 51 -14.16 -25.22 -4.54
CA GLU A 51 -14.92 -25.18 -5.81
C GLU A 51 -14.77 -23.88 -6.64
N LEU A 52 -13.98 -22.89 -6.17
CA LEU A 52 -13.69 -21.68 -6.94
C LEU A 52 -12.31 -21.74 -7.61
N VAL A 53 -11.37 -22.44 -7.00
CA VAL A 53 -10.01 -22.63 -7.53
C VAL A 53 -9.68 -24.13 -7.45
N ASP A 54 -9.36 -24.71 -8.59
CA ASP A 54 -8.86 -26.07 -8.70
C ASP A 54 -7.52 -26.05 -9.42
N ALA A 55 -6.47 -25.74 -8.68
CA ALA A 55 -5.10 -25.67 -9.22
C ALA A 55 -4.08 -25.88 -8.10
N ASP A 56 -3.01 -26.60 -8.45
CA ASP A 56 -1.89 -26.82 -7.54
C ASP A 56 -0.94 -25.61 -7.53
N CYS A 57 -0.30 -25.38 -6.39
CA CYS A 57 0.72 -24.36 -6.25
C CYS A 57 2.01 -24.80 -6.95
N LEU A 58 2.59 -23.90 -7.72
CA LEU A 58 3.91 -24.05 -8.34
C LEU A 58 5.02 -23.48 -7.43
N GLY A 59 6.27 -23.76 -7.76
CA GLY A 59 7.42 -23.06 -7.20
C GLY A 59 7.45 -21.58 -7.60
N ASP A 60 8.55 -20.91 -7.31
CA ASP A 60 8.73 -19.46 -7.55
C ASP A 60 9.86 -19.15 -8.55
N ASN A 61 10.15 -20.07 -9.47
CA ASN A 61 11.16 -19.88 -10.51
C ASN A 61 10.67 -18.89 -11.57
N MET A 62 11.03 -17.62 -11.42
CA MET A 62 10.59 -16.54 -12.33
C MET A 62 11.13 -16.71 -13.76
N ASP A 63 12.32 -17.25 -13.96
CA ASP A 63 12.89 -17.45 -15.31
C ASP A 63 12.01 -18.40 -16.15
N GLU A 64 11.44 -19.41 -15.52
CA GLU A 64 10.53 -20.38 -16.14
C GLU A 64 9.12 -19.82 -16.30
N LEU A 65 8.58 -19.21 -15.22
CA LEU A 65 7.17 -18.83 -15.13
C LEU A 65 6.84 -17.51 -15.85
N ALA A 66 7.83 -16.63 -16.05
CA ALA A 66 7.63 -15.32 -16.66
C ALA A 66 7.03 -15.38 -18.08
N SER A 67 7.41 -16.39 -18.87
CA SER A 67 6.90 -16.54 -20.25
C SER A 67 5.46 -17.05 -20.37
N ARG A 68 4.84 -17.44 -19.25
CA ARG A 68 3.50 -18.01 -19.22
C ARG A 68 2.39 -16.97 -19.01
N VAL A 69 2.74 -15.76 -18.61
CA VAL A 69 1.79 -14.73 -18.17
C VAL A 69 2.19 -13.33 -18.69
N ASP A 70 1.24 -12.41 -18.64
CA ASP A 70 1.44 -11.00 -19.03
C ASP A 70 1.90 -10.13 -17.86
N VAL A 71 1.54 -10.53 -16.63
CA VAL A 71 1.93 -9.84 -15.40
C VAL A 71 2.16 -10.81 -14.24
N ILE A 72 3.17 -10.52 -13.43
CA ILE A 72 3.45 -11.21 -12.17
C ILE A 72 3.28 -10.25 -11.01
N PHE A 73 2.48 -10.65 -10.02
CA PHE A 73 2.47 -10.03 -8.71
C PHE A 73 3.46 -10.75 -7.79
N THR A 74 4.37 -10.01 -7.16
CA THR A 74 5.29 -10.57 -6.16
C THR A 74 4.87 -10.14 -4.76
N ALA A 75 4.16 -11.02 -4.05
CA ALA A 75 3.74 -10.85 -2.65
C ALA A 75 4.71 -11.56 -1.70
N THR A 76 5.99 -11.20 -1.79
CA THR A 76 7.12 -11.91 -1.18
C THR A 76 7.81 -11.07 -0.10
N PRO A 77 8.64 -11.68 0.77
CA PRO A 77 9.54 -10.93 1.64
C PRO A 77 10.50 -10.04 0.85
N GLN A 78 10.98 -8.96 1.48
CA GLN A 78 12.00 -8.08 0.94
C GLN A 78 13.28 -8.85 0.58
N GLY A 79 13.93 -8.44 -0.50
CA GLY A 79 15.14 -9.05 -1.04
C GLY A 79 14.86 -10.21 -2.00
N PHE A 80 13.63 -10.71 -2.09
CA PHE A 80 13.30 -11.78 -3.03
C PHE A 80 13.38 -11.29 -4.48
N LEU A 81 12.56 -10.31 -4.84
CA LEU A 81 12.50 -9.84 -6.21
C LEU A 81 13.85 -9.22 -6.64
N ALA A 82 14.47 -8.40 -5.78
CA ALA A 82 15.79 -7.86 -6.06
C ALA A 82 16.85 -8.94 -6.28
N GLY A 83 16.67 -10.13 -5.70
CA GLY A 83 17.61 -11.25 -5.84
C GLY A 83 17.48 -12.05 -7.13
N VAL A 84 16.33 -11.98 -7.81
CA VAL A 84 16.03 -12.80 -8.99
C VAL A 84 15.76 -11.98 -10.25
N LEU A 85 15.44 -10.69 -10.11
CA LEU A 85 15.07 -9.82 -11.23
C LEU A 85 16.25 -9.60 -12.17
N ASN A 86 16.01 -9.81 -13.45
CA ASN A 86 16.94 -9.56 -14.53
C ASN A 86 16.22 -8.99 -15.76
N GLU A 87 16.97 -8.53 -16.75
CA GLU A 87 16.43 -7.93 -17.97
C GLU A 87 15.61 -8.91 -18.80
N ASP A 88 15.99 -10.19 -18.82
CA ASP A 88 15.28 -11.22 -19.59
C ASP A 88 13.85 -11.45 -19.03
N ILE A 89 13.68 -11.38 -17.71
CA ILE A 89 12.36 -11.44 -17.06
C ILE A 89 11.54 -10.21 -17.43
N LEU A 90 12.08 -8.99 -17.28
CA LEU A 90 11.39 -7.74 -17.59
C LEU A 90 11.03 -7.59 -19.07
N ASN A 91 11.74 -8.24 -19.97
CA ASN A 91 11.40 -8.27 -21.39
C ASN A 91 10.26 -9.22 -21.73
N LYS A 92 9.94 -10.17 -20.84
CA LYS A 92 8.87 -11.16 -21.04
C LYS A 92 7.57 -10.77 -20.36
N VAL A 93 7.64 -10.11 -19.18
CA VAL A 93 6.48 -9.94 -18.30
C VAL A 93 6.55 -8.62 -17.54
N LYS A 94 5.41 -8.00 -17.27
CA LYS A 94 5.29 -6.87 -16.36
C LYS A 94 5.29 -7.35 -14.91
N ILE A 95 5.88 -6.59 -14.00
CA ILE A 95 5.97 -6.95 -12.59
C ILE A 95 5.35 -5.88 -11.72
N ILE A 96 4.51 -6.31 -10.77
CA ILE A 96 3.96 -5.48 -9.70
C ILE A 96 4.46 -6.05 -8.38
N ASP A 97 5.41 -5.34 -7.77
CA ASP A 97 6.09 -5.78 -6.56
C ASP A 97 5.43 -5.22 -5.30
N LEU A 98 4.90 -6.10 -4.46
CA LEU A 98 4.32 -5.73 -3.16
C LEU A 98 5.38 -5.71 -2.06
N SER A 99 6.63 -6.12 -2.34
CA SER A 99 7.76 -5.95 -1.42
C SER A 99 8.25 -4.50 -1.43
N ALA A 100 9.29 -4.21 -0.69
CA ALA A 100 9.87 -2.87 -0.62
C ALA A 100 11.07 -2.68 -1.55
N ASP A 101 11.44 -3.70 -2.33
CA ASP A 101 12.72 -3.75 -3.02
C ASP A 101 12.95 -2.57 -3.99
N PHE A 102 11.88 -2.02 -4.58
CA PHE A 102 11.99 -0.95 -5.58
C PHE A 102 11.26 0.36 -5.19
N ARG A 103 10.80 0.49 -3.92
CA ARG A 103 10.03 1.67 -3.47
C ARG A 103 10.91 2.88 -3.23
N ILE A 104 12.10 2.69 -2.64
CA ILE A 104 13.03 3.74 -2.22
C ILE A 104 14.07 3.95 -3.31
N LYS A 105 14.25 5.19 -3.76
CA LYS A 105 15.17 5.50 -4.87
C LYS A 105 16.64 5.49 -4.46
N ASP A 106 16.95 5.81 -3.21
CA ASP A 106 18.31 5.75 -2.70
C ASP A 106 18.65 4.37 -2.12
N VAL A 107 19.60 3.68 -2.77
CA VAL A 107 20.05 2.34 -2.38
C VAL A 107 20.59 2.29 -0.95
N ALA A 108 21.38 3.30 -0.56
CA ALA A 108 21.96 3.35 0.78
C ALA A 108 20.89 3.46 1.86
N THR A 109 19.84 4.25 1.62
CA THR A 109 18.67 4.34 2.48
C THR A 109 17.93 3.01 2.58
N TYR A 110 17.68 2.33 1.45
CA TYR A 110 17.08 1.00 1.46
C TYR A 110 17.89 0.03 2.32
N GLU A 111 19.19 -0.11 2.06
CA GLU A 111 20.08 -1.03 2.77
C GLU A 111 20.18 -0.70 4.27
N LYS A 112 20.24 0.59 4.60
CA LYS A 112 20.24 1.07 6.00
C LYS A 112 19.00 0.64 6.77
N TRP A 113 17.80 0.77 6.16
CA TRP A 113 16.53 0.51 6.84
C TRP A 113 16.10 -0.96 6.79
N TYR A 114 16.36 -1.65 5.68
CA TYR A 114 15.98 -3.07 5.52
C TYR A 114 17.03 -4.05 6.00
N LYS A 115 18.28 -3.59 6.20
CA LYS A 115 19.44 -4.41 6.66
C LYS A 115 19.77 -5.57 5.71
N ILE A 116 19.52 -5.38 4.42
CA ILE A 116 19.84 -6.31 3.34
C ILE A 116 20.47 -5.53 2.19
N GLU A 117 21.37 -6.17 1.46
CA GLU A 117 21.98 -5.63 0.25
C GLU A 117 20.98 -5.67 -0.91
N HIS A 118 20.86 -4.58 -1.67
CA HIS A 118 20.03 -4.53 -2.87
C HIS A 118 20.72 -5.19 -4.06
N LYS A 119 20.23 -6.36 -4.50
CA LYS A 119 20.90 -7.18 -5.51
C LYS A 119 20.70 -6.71 -6.97
N SER A 120 19.72 -5.87 -7.24
CA SER A 120 19.41 -5.36 -8.58
C SER A 120 19.12 -3.85 -8.60
N PRO A 121 20.05 -2.99 -8.12
CA PRO A 121 19.83 -1.54 -7.99
C PRO A 121 19.66 -0.83 -9.34
N GLN A 122 20.09 -1.43 -10.45
CA GLN A 122 19.96 -0.89 -11.80
C GLN A 122 18.50 -0.69 -12.21
N PHE A 123 17.54 -1.45 -11.65
CA PHE A 123 16.12 -1.37 -11.97
C PHE A 123 15.34 -0.36 -11.11
N ILE A 124 15.94 0.19 -10.04
CA ILE A 124 15.27 1.17 -9.16
C ILE A 124 14.81 2.41 -9.93
N LYS A 125 15.61 2.89 -10.90
CA LYS A 125 15.26 4.07 -11.70
C LYS A 125 14.05 3.84 -12.59
N GLU A 126 13.90 2.62 -13.11
CA GLU A 126 12.80 2.23 -13.97
C GLU A 126 11.50 2.02 -13.19
N ALA A 127 11.60 1.52 -11.96
CA ALA A 127 10.44 1.22 -11.13
C ALA A 127 9.58 2.46 -10.89
N VAL A 128 8.29 2.37 -11.19
CA VAL A 128 7.31 3.41 -10.88
C VAL A 128 6.70 3.13 -9.52
N TYR A 129 6.72 4.13 -8.62
CA TYR A 129 6.03 4.04 -7.33
C TYR A 129 4.51 4.09 -7.54
N GLY A 130 3.86 2.98 -7.30
CA GLY A 130 2.49 2.71 -7.72
C GLY A 130 1.41 3.21 -6.76
N LEU A 131 1.52 4.43 -6.20
CA LEU A 131 0.40 5.09 -5.53
C LEU A 131 -0.40 5.87 -6.58
N CYS A 132 -1.47 5.23 -7.09
CA CYS A 132 -2.18 5.69 -8.28
C CYS A 132 -2.69 7.12 -8.18
N GLU A 133 -3.18 7.53 -7.02
CA GLU A 133 -3.77 8.86 -6.81
C GLU A 133 -2.77 10.02 -6.99
N ILE A 134 -1.48 9.76 -6.86
CA ILE A 134 -0.45 10.79 -7.01
C ILE A 134 0.55 10.54 -8.15
N ASN A 135 0.57 9.32 -8.70
CA ASN A 135 1.54 8.92 -9.74
C ASN A 135 0.89 8.26 -10.97
N ARG A 136 -0.43 8.37 -11.15
CA ARG A 136 -1.17 7.75 -12.26
C ARG A 136 -0.55 8.05 -13.62
N ASP A 137 -0.17 9.28 -13.84
CA ASP A 137 0.44 9.77 -15.10
C ASP A 137 1.81 9.16 -15.40
N LYS A 138 2.47 8.58 -14.40
CA LYS A 138 3.75 7.87 -14.55
C LYS A 138 3.57 6.40 -14.90
N VAL A 139 2.38 5.83 -14.67
CA VAL A 139 2.05 4.45 -15.01
C VAL A 139 1.50 4.41 -16.43
N THR A 140 2.22 3.78 -17.34
CA THR A 140 1.84 3.67 -18.74
C THR A 140 1.87 2.22 -19.20
N THR A 141 1.33 1.93 -20.38
CA THR A 141 1.39 0.58 -20.98
C THR A 141 2.83 0.14 -21.28
N GLN A 142 3.80 1.04 -21.26
CA GLN A 142 5.23 0.74 -21.43
C GLN A 142 5.94 0.45 -20.10
N THR A 143 5.32 0.78 -18.97
CA THR A 143 5.90 0.49 -17.64
C THR A 143 6.02 -1.01 -17.45
N ARG A 144 7.20 -1.47 -17.05
CA ARG A 144 7.54 -2.89 -16.84
C ARG A 144 7.57 -3.29 -15.37
N LEU A 145 7.89 -2.34 -14.48
CA LEU A 145 8.06 -2.59 -13.04
C LEU A 145 7.31 -1.54 -12.21
N ILE A 146 6.41 -2.01 -11.38
CA ILE A 146 5.69 -1.20 -10.38
C ILE A 146 6.19 -1.57 -8.99
N ALA A 147 6.61 -0.57 -8.22
CA ALA A 147 6.82 -0.67 -6.78
C ALA A 147 5.51 -0.32 -6.06
N ASN A 148 4.75 -1.32 -5.67
CA ASN A 148 3.47 -1.12 -4.98
C ASN A 148 3.70 -0.62 -3.54
N PRO A 149 3.02 0.44 -3.08
CA PRO A 149 3.23 1.04 -1.75
C PRO A 149 3.03 0.09 -0.59
N GLY A 150 3.63 0.40 0.55
CA GLY A 150 3.31 -0.26 1.82
C GLY A 150 1.96 0.19 2.37
N CYS A 151 1.36 -0.63 3.24
CA CYS A 151 0.01 -0.36 3.75
C CYS A 151 -0.09 0.91 4.60
N TYR A 152 0.83 1.10 5.54
CA TYR A 152 0.89 2.34 6.31
C TYR A 152 1.25 3.54 5.44
N THR A 153 2.16 3.35 4.48
CA THR A 153 2.61 4.44 3.61
C THR A 153 1.47 4.93 2.71
N THR A 154 0.66 4.02 2.17
CA THR A 154 -0.55 4.39 1.43
C THR A 154 -1.48 5.24 2.27
N CYS A 155 -1.80 4.80 3.50
CA CYS A 155 -2.69 5.53 4.40
C CYS A 155 -2.13 6.91 4.74
N SER A 156 -0.87 6.95 5.22
CA SER A 156 -0.26 8.18 5.71
C SER A 156 -0.01 9.19 4.60
N ILE A 157 0.49 8.74 3.46
CA ILE A 157 0.74 9.64 2.34
C ILE A 157 -0.57 10.25 1.84
N LEU A 158 -1.61 9.44 1.59
CA LEU A 158 -2.90 9.98 1.12
C LEU A 158 -3.56 10.90 2.16
N THR A 159 -3.30 10.71 3.44
CA THR A 159 -3.83 11.58 4.49
C THR A 159 -3.14 12.94 4.52
N ALA A 160 -1.80 13.00 4.44
CA ALA A 160 -1.03 14.25 4.57
C ALA A 160 -0.78 14.98 3.25
N TYR A 161 -0.75 14.25 2.12
CA TYR A 161 -0.28 14.75 0.81
C TYR A 161 -0.88 16.10 0.39
N PRO A 162 -2.21 16.33 0.44
CA PRO A 162 -2.78 17.59 -0.01
C PRO A 162 -2.22 18.80 0.75
N LEU A 163 -2.10 18.68 2.07
CA LEU A 163 -1.66 19.80 2.91
C LEU A 163 -0.15 20.04 2.80
N VAL A 164 0.64 18.98 2.66
CA VAL A 164 2.08 19.08 2.38
C VAL A 164 2.32 19.73 1.01
N LYS A 165 1.59 19.25 -0.02
CA LYS A 165 1.76 19.72 -1.41
C LYS A 165 1.39 21.19 -1.60
N GLU A 166 0.37 21.67 -0.88
CA GLU A 166 -0.07 23.06 -0.92
C GLU A 166 0.69 23.97 0.09
N GLY A 167 1.65 23.41 0.83
CA GLY A 167 2.44 24.19 1.81
C GLY A 167 1.60 24.76 2.95
N LEU A 168 0.52 24.07 3.33
CA LEU A 168 -0.40 24.51 4.39
C LEU A 168 0.06 24.07 5.79
N ILE A 169 0.95 23.08 5.85
CA ILE A 169 1.53 22.55 7.08
C ILE A 169 3.06 22.56 6.98
N ASP A 170 3.71 22.68 8.13
CA ASP A 170 5.14 22.47 8.26
C ASP A 170 5.43 20.97 8.32
N PRO A 171 5.96 20.36 7.24
CA PRO A 171 6.16 18.92 7.18
C PRO A 171 7.22 18.41 8.16
N ASP A 172 8.12 19.27 8.65
CA ASP A 172 9.12 18.88 9.64
C ASP A 172 8.53 18.72 11.05
N THR A 173 7.25 19.13 11.24
CA THR A 173 6.48 18.92 12.48
C THR A 173 5.52 17.74 12.40
N LEU A 174 5.55 16.97 11.28
CA LEU A 174 4.60 15.89 11.04
C LEU A 174 4.85 14.69 11.96
N ILE A 175 3.84 14.38 12.76
CA ILE A 175 3.78 13.19 13.61
C ILE A 175 2.69 12.29 13.05
N ILE A 176 3.01 11.03 12.79
CA ILE A 176 2.10 10.02 12.28
C ILE A 176 1.96 8.92 13.32
N ASP A 177 0.81 8.83 13.95
CA ASP A 177 0.47 7.81 14.93
C ASP A 177 -0.56 6.84 14.31
N ALA A 178 -0.09 5.67 13.88
CA ALA A 178 -0.89 4.76 13.07
C ALA A 178 -1.16 3.42 13.78
N LYS A 179 -2.37 2.89 13.63
CA LYS A 179 -2.84 1.62 14.18
C LYS A 179 -3.13 0.66 13.04
N SER A 180 -2.68 -0.59 13.15
CA SER A 180 -2.92 -1.63 12.14
C SER A 180 -3.44 -2.90 12.77
N GLY A 181 -4.37 -3.55 12.07
CA GLY A 181 -4.73 -4.94 12.34
C GLY A 181 -3.58 -5.91 12.12
N THR A 182 -3.66 -7.07 12.75
CA THR A 182 -2.59 -8.07 12.85
C THR A 182 -2.24 -8.75 11.54
N SER A 183 -3.15 -8.78 10.55
CA SER A 183 -2.87 -9.32 9.22
C SER A 183 -1.73 -8.60 8.50
N GLY A 184 -1.44 -7.33 8.88
CA GLY A 184 -0.30 -6.57 8.36
C GLY A 184 1.07 -7.16 8.73
N ALA A 185 1.14 -8.00 9.76
CA ALA A 185 2.34 -8.73 10.15
C ALA A 185 2.61 -9.99 9.31
N GLY A 186 1.68 -10.37 8.43
CA GLY A 186 1.75 -11.55 7.57
C GLY A 186 1.28 -12.84 8.24
N ARG A 187 1.18 -13.93 7.44
CA ARG A 187 0.65 -15.23 7.87
C ARG A 187 1.62 -16.02 8.73
N GLY A 188 2.91 -15.75 8.64
CA GLY A 188 3.92 -16.52 9.37
C GLY A 188 3.72 -16.48 10.89
N ALA A 189 3.65 -17.65 11.53
CA ALA A 189 3.50 -17.76 12.97
C ALA A 189 4.74 -17.22 13.70
N LYS A 190 4.54 -16.16 14.46
CA LYS A 190 5.54 -15.55 15.33
C LYS A 190 4.90 -15.30 16.68
N THR A 191 5.62 -15.55 17.79
CA THR A 191 5.07 -15.36 19.13
C THR A 191 4.29 -14.05 19.30
N PRO A 192 4.82 -12.86 18.90
CA PRO A 192 4.09 -11.62 19.09
C PRO A 192 2.76 -11.48 18.30
N ASN A 193 2.48 -12.39 17.37
CA ASN A 193 1.29 -12.38 16.52
C ASN A 193 0.31 -13.51 16.86
N LEU A 194 0.60 -14.34 17.87
CA LEU A 194 -0.30 -15.39 18.31
C LEU A 194 -1.53 -14.79 18.99
N PHE A 195 -2.66 -15.49 18.91
CA PHE A 195 -3.95 -14.99 19.43
C PHE A 195 -3.86 -14.52 20.89
N CYS A 196 -3.29 -15.33 21.79
CA CYS A 196 -3.16 -14.98 23.21
C CYS A 196 -2.18 -13.82 23.48
N GLU A 197 -1.29 -13.49 22.53
CA GLU A 197 -0.34 -12.38 22.65
C GLU A 197 -0.91 -11.06 22.14
N VAL A 198 -1.90 -11.15 21.25
CA VAL A 198 -2.49 -10.00 20.56
C VAL A 198 -3.85 -9.63 21.13
N ASN A 199 -4.68 -10.64 21.48
CA ASN A 199 -6.03 -10.40 21.95
C ASN A 199 -6.02 -9.53 23.21
N GLU A 200 -6.93 -8.54 23.26
CA GLU A 200 -7.08 -7.58 24.37
C GLU A 200 -5.81 -6.76 24.68
N SER A 201 -4.85 -6.69 23.73
CA SER A 201 -3.59 -5.97 23.90
C SER A 201 -3.29 -5.07 22.70
N MET A 202 -2.77 -3.90 22.95
CA MET A 202 -2.32 -2.95 21.93
C MET A 202 -0.90 -2.50 22.25
N LYS A 203 -0.02 -2.45 21.23
CA LYS A 203 1.38 -2.06 21.44
C LYS A 203 1.95 -1.27 20.27
N ALA A 204 2.79 -0.27 20.57
CA ALA A 204 3.68 0.32 19.58
C ALA A 204 4.78 -0.68 19.20
N TYR A 205 5.23 -0.65 17.96
CA TYR A 205 6.34 -1.48 17.49
C TYR A 205 7.19 -0.73 16.46
N GLY A 206 8.44 -1.12 16.33
CA GLY A 206 9.35 -0.47 15.38
C GLY A 206 9.47 1.05 15.57
N VAL A 207 9.28 1.54 16.78
CA VAL A 207 9.35 2.97 17.09
C VAL A 207 10.71 3.51 16.65
N THR A 208 10.72 4.59 15.88
CA THR A 208 11.89 5.21 15.22
C THR A 208 12.66 4.31 14.24
N THR A 209 12.25 3.06 14.06
CA THR A 209 12.99 2.07 13.24
C THR A 209 12.11 1.33 12.24
N HIS A 210 10.84 1.72 12.11
CA HIS A 210 9.92 1.06 11.20
C HIS A 210 10.29 1.34 9.74
N ARG A 211 10.34 0.28 8.93
CA ARG A 211 10.82 0.32 7.54
C ARG A 211 9.97 1.14 6.57
N HIS A 212 8.74 1.52 6.94
CA HIS A 212 7.93 2.44 6.14
C HIS A 212 8.30 3.93 6.34
N THR A 213 9.09 4.26 7.36
CA THR A 213 9.48 5.67 7.61
C THR A 213 10.15 6.32 6.40
N PRO A 214 11.23 5.77 5.81
CA PRO A 214 11.91 6.41 4.69
C PRO A 214 11.04 6.47 3.42
N GLU A 215 10.12 5.54 3.24
CA GLU A 215 9.16 5.55 2.13
C GLU A 215 8.18 6.74 2.27
N ILE A 216 7.66 7.01 3.47
CA ILE A 216 6.80 8.16 3.75
C ILE A 216 7.58 9.47 3.54
N GLU A 217 8.79 9.56 4.10
CA GLU A 217 9.67 10.72 3.98
C GLU A 217 10.01 11.04 2.53
N GLU A 218 10.35 10.03 1.72
CA GLU A 218 10.67 10.21 0.31
C GLU A 218 9.47 10.75 -0.48
N GLN A 219 8.29 10.13 -0.33
CA GLN A 219 7.13 10.50 -1.13
C GLN A 219 6.53 11.86 -0.71
N LEU A 220 6.45 12.15 0.58
CA LEU A 220 6.03 13.46 1.07
C LEU A 220 7.10 14.53 0.83
N GLY A 221 8.39 14.16 0.82
CA GLY A 221 9.49 15.04 0.41
C GLY A 221 9.36 15.50 -1.04
N TYR A 222 8.98 14.59 -1.96
CA TYR A 222 8.67 14.98 -3.34
C TYR A 222 7.47 15.92 -3.42
N ALA A 223 6.46 15.75 -2.56
CA ALA A 223 5.33 16.67 -2.48
C ALA A 223 5.76 18.05 -1.97
N ALA A 224 6.59 18.09 -0.91
CA ALA A 224 7.10 19.31 -0.30
C ALA A 224 8.16 20.03 -1.15
N GLY A 225 8.79 19.34 -2.12
CA GLY A 225 9.92 19.86 -2.90
C GLY A 225 11.22 20.01 -2.09
N LYS A 226 11.34 19.32 -0.96
CA LYS A 226 12.51 19.27 -0.08
C LYS A 226 12.58 17.95 0.67
N GLU A 227 13.76 17.61 1.19
CA GLU A 227 13.86 16.50 2.16
C GLU A 227 13.09 16.86 3.44
N ILE A 228 12.40 15.87 4.00
CA ILE A 228 11.64 15.97 5.24
C ILE A 228 11.98 14.81 6.16
N THR A 229 11.73 15.01 7.44
CA THR A 229 11.81 13.94 8.45
C THR A 229 10.49 13.88 9.21
N VAL A 230 9.93 12.68 9.35
CA VAL A 230 8.67 12.47 10.06
C VAL A 230 8.87 11.64 11.32
N ASN A 231 8.03 11.88 12.33
CA ASN A 231 7.92 10.97 13.47
C ASN A 231 6.81 9.96 13.19
N PHE A 232 7.18 8.73 12.83
CA PHE A 232 6.23 7.66 12.54
C PHE A 232 6.22 6.61 13.65
N THR A 233 5.06 6.41 14.28
CA THR A 233 4.86 5.44 15.36
C THR A 233 3.71 4.50 15.02
N PRO A 234 3.99 3.30 14.50
CA PRO A 234 2.95 2.29 14.24
C PRO A 234 2.60 1.50 15.49
N HIS A 235 1.33 1.08 15.57
CA HIS A 235 0.81 0.22 16.61
C HIS A 235 0.16 -1.02 15.99
N LEU A 236 0.31 -2.16 16.66
CA LEU A 236 -0.46 -3.36 16.38
C LEU A 236 -1.66 -3.38 17.35
N VAL A 237 -2.85 -3.55 16.80
CA VAL A 237 -4.10 -3.57 17.58
C VAL A 237 -4.85 -4.88 17.37
N PRO A 238 -5.69 -5.33 18.34
CA PRO A 238 -6.34 -6.64 18.32
C PRO A 238 -7.55 -6.69 17.38
N MET A 239 -7.31 -6.42 16.11
CA MET A 239 -8.25 -6.60 15.01
C MET A 239 -7.56 -7.29 13.84
N ASN A 240 -8.31 -7.92 12.94
CA ASN A 240 -7.74 -8.61 11.80
C ASN A 240 -7.23 -7.63 10.75
N ARG A 241 -8.07 -6.71 10.29
CA ARG A 241 -7.83 -5.80 9.16
C ARG A 241 -8.01 -4.35 9.57
N GLY A 242 -7.53 -3.47 8.73
CA GLY A 242 -7.69 -2.04 8.83
C GLY A 242 -6.45 -1.30 9.32
N ILE A 243 -6.26 -0.11 8.80
CA ILE A 243 -5.32 0.89 9.32
C ILE A 243 -6.11 2.15 9.62
N LEU A 244 -5.84 2.75 10.79
CA LEU A 244 -6.22 4.11 11.15
C LEU A 244 -4.95 4.90 11.42
N ALA A 245 -4.65 5.91 10.60
CA ALA A 245 -3.60 6.88 10.83
C ALA A 245 -4.20 8.15 11.42
N THR A 246 -3.61 8.66 12.51
CA THR A 246 -3.88 9.99 13.06
C THR A 246 -2.60 10.78 12.97
N GLU A 247 -2.64 11.90 12.29
CA GLU A 247 -1.45 12.68 11.95
C GLU A 247 -1.60 14.11 12.45
N TYR A 248 -0.52 14.66 12.95
CA TYR A 248 -0.49 15.99 13.57
C TYR A 248 0.60 16.82 12.91
N ALA A 249 0.26 18.04 12.51
CA ALA A 249 1.25 18.99 12.01
C ALA A 249 0.91 20.44 12.41
N THR A 250 1.91 21.29 12.44
CA THR A 250 1.74 22.72 12.65
C THR A 250 1.29 23.38 11.34
N LEU A 251 0.25 24.21 11.41
CA LEU A 251 -0.21 25.00 10.28
C LEU A 251 0.78 26.14 9.98
N ILE A 252 1.06 26.35 8.70
CA ILE A 252 1.85 27.52 8.24
C ILE A 252 0.93 28.72 8.14
N LYS A 253 1.29 29.82 8.78
CA LYS A 253 0.53 31.08 8.69
C LYS A 253 0.60 31.66 7.28
N LYS A 254 -0.51 32.23 6.84
CA LYS A 254 -0.60 33.04 5.63
C LYS A 254 0.25 34.32 5.76
N PRO A 255 0.54 35.03 4.66
CA PRO A 255 1.29 36.29 4.70
C PRO A 255 0.67 37.40 5.57
N ASP A 256 -0.64 37.35 5.79
CA ASP A 256 -1.38 38.26 6.67
C ASP A 256 -1.30 37.88 8.16
N GLY A 257 -0.58 36.80 8.50
CA GLY A 257 -0.40 36.33 9.85
C GLY A 257 -1.51 35.41 10.38
N THR A 258 -2.57 35.17 9.61
CA THR A 258 -3.66 34.26 9.98
C THR A 258 -3.30 32.80 9.66
N TYR A 259 -3.94 31.86 10.33
CA TYR A 259 -3.86 30.45 9.95
C TYR A 259 -4.80 30.14 8.77
N PRO A 260 -4.48 29.10 7.97
CA PRO A 260 -5.43 28.56 6.98
C PRO A 260 -6.75 28.17 7.66
N SER A 261 -7.87 28.46 7.01
CA SER A 261 -9.21 28.06 7.47
C SER A 261 -9.53 26.61 7.13
N SER A 262 -10.61 26.07 7.70
CA SER A 262 -11.11 24.74 7.32
C SER A 262 -11.48 24.66 5.83
N GLU A 263 -11.92 25.77 5.25
CA GLU A 263 -12.27 25.89 3.83
C GLU A 263 -11.00 25.83 2.96
N ASP A 264 -9.89 26.46 3.37
CA ASP A 264 -8.60 26.38 2.68
C ASP A 264 -8.09 24.92 2.65
N LEU A 265 -8.14 24.22 3.79
CA LEU A 265 -7.73 22.81 3.89
C LEU A 265 -8.64 21.92 3.04
N LYS A 266 -9.96 22.13 3.12
CA LYS A 266 -10.92 21.39 2.30
C LYS A 266 -10.67 21.58 0.81
N ALA A 267 -10.36 22.79 0.38
CA ALA A 267 -10.03 23.09 -1.01
C ALA A 267 -8.77 22.34 -1.47
N ALA A 268 -7.77 22.20 -0.58
CA ALA A 268 -6.58 21.41 -0.87
C ALA A 268 -6.94 19.91 -1.08
N TYR A 269 -7.72 19.32 -0.19
CA TYR A 269 -8.18 17.94 -0.37
C TYR A 269 -9.02 17.76 -1.65
N ASP A 270 -9.96 18.66 -1.93
CA ASP A 270 -10.79 18.61 -3.13
C ASP A 270 -9.99 18.73 -4.42
N LYS A 271 -8.96 19.57 -4.41
CA LYS A 271 -8.06 19.75 -5.57
C LYS A 271 -7.44 18.42 -6.03
N TYR A 272 -7.03 17.57 -5.09
CA TYR A 272 -6.38 16.30 -5.39
C TYR A 272 -7.35 15.12 -5.44
N TYR A 273 -8.41 15.12 -4.64
CA TYR A 273 -9.23 13.93 -4.45
C TYR A 273 -10.66 13.99 -4.98
N ALA A 274 -11.13 15.14 -5.45
CA ALA A 274 -12.52 15.25 -5.95
C ALA A 274 -12.83 14.31 -7.13
N LYS A 275 -11.79 13.87 -7.88
CA LYS A 275 -11.93 12.94 -9.02
C LYS A 275 -11.40 11.55 -8.72
N GLU A 276 -10.84 11.33 -7.52
CA GLU A 276 -10.28 10.05 -7.14
C GLU A 276 -11.37 9.10 -6.66
N ARG A 277 -11.54 7.98 -7.37
CA ARG A 277 -12.62 7.03 -7.09
C ARG A 277 -12.49 6.40 -5.70
N PHE A 278 -11.26 6.15 -5.27
CA PHE A 278 -10.99 5.38 -4.06
C PHE A 278 -10.62 6.22 -2.84
N VAL A 279 -10.52 7.55 -2.97
CA VAL A 279 -10.31 8.44 -1.83
C VAL A 279 -11.58 9.22 -1.53
N ARG A 280 -12.12 9.06 -0.32
CA ARG A 280 -13.33 9.75 0.12
C ARG A 280 -12.96 10.77 1.18
N VAL A 281 -13.11 12.06 0.86
CA VAL A 281 -12.99 13.14 1.83
C VAL A 281 -14.31 13.24 2.58
N LEU A 282 -14.32 12.85 3.84
CA LEU A 282 -15.55 12.76 4.63
C LEU A 282 -16.12 14.14 4.96
N LYS A 283 -17.40 14.17 5.32
CA LYS A 283 -18.08 15.40 5.74
C LYS A 283 -17.43 15.98 7.00
N LYS A 284 -17.45 17.29 7.15
CA LYS A 284 -16.97 18.00 8.35
C LYS A 284 -17.51 17.36 9.63
N GLY A 285 -16.62 17.06 10.57
CA GLY A 285 -16.96 16.46 11.86
C GLY A 285 -17.11 14.93 11.88
N VAL A 286 -16.93 14.25 10.72
CA VAL A 286 -16.95 12.80 10.64
C VAL A 286 -15.52 12.27 10.63
N CYS A 287 -15.13 11.51 11.66
CA CYS A 287 -13.83 10.86 11.72
C CYS A 287 -13.84 9.54 10.93
N PRO A 288 -12.79 9.21 10.16
CA PRO A 288 -12.66 7.91 9.51
C PRO A 288 -12.69 6.75 10.50
N GLU A 289 -13.25 5.61 10.07
CA GLU A 289 -13.34 4.38 10.85
C GLU A 289 -12.95 3.17 10.00
N THR A 290 -12.16 2.25 10.55
CA THR A 290 -11.67 1.08 9.81
C THR A 290 -12.78 0.18 9.27
N LYS A 291 -13.91 0.05 9.97
CA LYS A 291 -15.07 -0.72 9.51
C LYS A 291 -15.71 -0.18 8.23
N TRP A 292 -15.63 1.12 8.00
CA TRP A 292 -16.28 1.72 6.82
C TRP A 292 -15.51 1.52 5.52
N VAL A 293 -14.32 0.93 5.61
CA VAL A 293 -13.42 0.66 4.46
C VAL A 293 -13.03 -0.81 4.35
N GLU A 294 -13.37 -1.64 5.33
CA GLU A 294 -13.00 -3.05 5.38
C GLU A 294 -13.47 -3.82 4.13
N GLY A 295 -12.58 -4.63 3.56
CA GLY A 295 -12.83 -5.44 2.38
C GLY A 295 -12.91 -4.67 1.06
N SER A 296 -12.65 -3.35 1.07
CA SER A 296 -12.77 -2.47 -0.10
C SER A 296 -11.47 -1.73 -0.42
N ASN A 297 -11.41 -1.16 -1.64
CA ASN A 297 -10.28 -0.33 -2.06
C ASN A 297 -10.41 1.15 -1.66
N TYR A 298 -11.37 1.49 -0.81
CA TYR A 298 -11.56 2.87 -0.36
C TYR A 298 -10.57 3.28 0.72
N VAL A 299 -10.22 4.58 0.69
CA VAL A 299 -9.54 5.31 1.76
C VAL A 299 -10.45 6.45 2.19
N ASP A 300 -10.79 6.51 3.46
CA ASP A 300 -11.50 7.63 4.06
C ASP A 300 -10.50 8.58 4.70
N VAL A 301 -10.57 9.86 4.37
CA VAL A 301 -9.73 10.90 4.95
C VAL A 301 -10.54 12.06 5.48
N ASN A 302 -10.07 12.70 6.55
CA ASN A 302 -10.61 13.94 7.05
C ASN A 302 -9.57 14.69 7.91
N PHE A 303 -9.91 15.90 8.33
CA PHE A 303 -9.06 16.75 9.16
C PHE A 303 -9.89 17.60 10.11
N VAL A 304 -9.24 18.06 11.19
CA VAL A 304 -9.77 19.03 12.15
C VAL A 304 -8.64 20.01 12.52
N ILE A 305 -8.92 21.31 12.49
CA ILE A 305 -8.02 22.33 12.99
C ILE A 305 -8.23 22.49 14.49
N ASP A 306 -7.16 22.37 15.28
CA ASP A 306 -7.15 22.81 16.68
C ASP A 306 -6.62 24.27 16.75
N GLU A 307 -7.55 25.22 16.73
CA GLU A 307 -7.23 26.65 16.74
C GLU A 307 -6.42 27.08 17.98
N ARG A 308 -6.57 26.36 19.11
CA ARG A 308 -5.86 26.67 20.35
C ARG A 308 -4.36 26.40 20.25
N THR A 309 -3.99 25.40 19.42
CA THR A 309 -2.59 24.98 19.30
C THR A 309 -1.96 25.41 17.97
N GLY A 310 -2.76 25.89 17.01
CA GLY A 310 -2.31 26.17 15.64
C GLY A 310 -1.93 24.92 14.88
N ARG A 311 -2.49 23.76 15.24
CA ARG A 311 -2.23 22.48 14.61
C ARG A 311 -3.43 21.97 13.86
N VAL A 312 -3.16 21.14 12.87
CA VAL A 312 -4.18 20.30 12.23
C VAL A 312 -3.99 18.86 12.67
N VAL A 313 -5.10 18.19 12.94
CA VAL A 313 -5.20 16.74 13.11
C VAL A 313 -5.81 16.17 11.82
N MET A 314 -5.03 15.38 11.10
CA MET A 314 -5.44 14.70 9.89
C MET A 314 -5.70 13.22 10.23
N MET A 315 -6.67 12.61 9.60
CA MET A 315 -7.05 11.23 9.88
C MET A 315 -7.29 10.48 8.57
N GLY A 316 -6.81 9.24 8.50
CA GLY A 316 -7.03 8.36 7.36
C GLY A 316 -7.33 6.93 7.79
N ALA A 317 -8.23 6.26 7.08
CA ALA A 317 -8.52 4.85 7.29
C ALA A 317 -8.59 4.08 5.97
N LEU A 318 -8.04 2.86 5.95
CA LEU A 318 -8.11 1.94 4.81
C LEU A 318 -8.06 0.47 5.28
N ASP A 319 -8.41 -0.46 4.39
CA ASP A 319 -8.10 -1.89 4.58
C ASP A 319 -6.65 -2.16 4.19
N ASN A 320 -5.84 -2.63 5.14
CA ASN A 320 -4.41 -2.86 4.95
C ASN A 320 -4.08 -3.96 3.92
N LEU A 321 -4.98 -4.91 3.67
CA LEU A 321 -4.80 -5.97 2.67
C LEU A 321 -5.34 -5.58 1.29
N VAL A 322 -6.36 -4.73 1.22
CA VAL A 322 -6.95 -4.26 -0.04
C VAL A 322 -6.23 -3.01 -0.52
N LYS A 323 -6.68 -1.82 -0.14
CA LYS A 323 -6.02 -0.56 -0.58
C LYS A 323 -4.57 -0.47 -0.10
N GLY A 324 -4.27 -1.02 1.07
CA GLY A 324 -2.91 -1.06 1.59
C GLY A 324 -1.96 -2.05 0.88
N ALA A 325 -2.47 -2.97 0.04
CA ALA A 325 -1.66 -4.01 -0.59
C ALA A 325 -2.25 -4.49 -1.92
N ALA A 326 -3.11 -5.52 -1.90
CA ALA A 326 -3.58 -6.23 -3.09
C ALA A 326 -4.47 -5.37 -3.99
N GLY A 327 -5.37 -4.58 -3.42
CA GLY A 327 -6.24 -3.71 -4.20
C GLY A 327 -5.48 -2.60 -4.91
N GLN A 328 -4.50 -1.98 -4.24
CA GLN A 328 -3.59 -1.02 -4.88
C GLN A 328 -2.79 -1.67 -6.01
N ALA A 329 -2.36 -2.92 -5.83
CA ALA A 329 -1.62 -3.65 -6.86
C ALA A 329 -2.51 -3.96 -8.08
N VAL A 330 -3.77 -4.36 -7.88
CA VAL A 330 -4.73 -4.56 -8.98
C VAL A 330 -5.08 -3.24 -9.65
N GLN A 331 -5.23 -2.14 -8.92
CA GLN A 331 -5.41 -0.79 -9.47
C GLN A 331 -4.24 -0.41 -10.39
N ASN A 332 -3.00 -0.71 -10.01
CA ASN A 332 -1.82 -0.56 -10.86
C ASN A 332 -1.86 -1.45 -12.10
N MET A 333 -2.28 -2.71 -11.97
CA MET A 333 -2.47 -3.59 -13.12
C MET A 333 -3.47 -3.01 -14.12
N ASN A 334 -4.58 -2.47 -13.65
CA ASN A 334 -5.60 -1.85 -14.49
C ASN A 334 -5.01 -0.70 -15.33
N LEU A 335 -4.22 0.16 -14.71
CA LEU A 335 -3.50 1.25 -15.42
C LEU A 335 -2.49 0.70 -16.43
N LEU A 336 -1.70 -0.33 -16.07
CA LEU A 336 -0.70 -0.94 -16.94
C LEU A 336 -1.27 -1.54 -18.22
N PHE A 337 -2.50 -2.01 -18.17
CA PHE A 337 -3.18 -2.65 -19.30
C PHE A 337 -4.27 -1.77 -19.92
N GLY A 338 -4.47 -0.55 -19.43
CA GLY A 338 -5.44 0.41 -19.97
C GLY A 338 -6.89 0.01 -19.70
N PHE A 339 -7.15 -0.73 -18.65
CA PHE A 339 -8.51 -1.06 -18.17
C PHE A 339 -9.13 0.10 -17.39
N ASP A 340 -10.44 -0.01 -17.09
CA ASP A 340 -11.05 0.85 -16.07
C ASP A 340 -10.30 0.64 -14.75
N GLU A 341 -9.81 1.71 -14.14
CA GLU A 341 -8.99 1.67 -12.92
C GLU A 341 -9.69 0.94 -11.76
N ALA A 342 -11.01 0.89 -11.78
CA ALA A 342 -11.83 0.23 -10.77
C ALA A 342 -12.25 -1.20 -11.14
N GLU A 343 -11.82 -1.75 -12.27
CA GLU A 343 -12.21 -3.12 -12.64
C GLU A 343 -11.70 -4.11 -11.59
N GLY A 344 -12.59 -4.99 -11.15
CA GLY A 344 -12.32 -5.92 -10.05
C GLY A 344 -12.28 -5.30 -8.64
N LEU A 345 -12.38 -3.96 -8.50
CA LEU A 345 -12.20 -3.24 -7.23
C LEU A 345 -13.47 -2.52 -6.72
N SER A 346 -14.59 -2.71 -7.39
CA SER A 346 -15.86 -2.04 -7.03
C SER A 346 -16.60 -2.66 -5.83
N MET A 347 -15.88 -3.36 -4.97
CA MET A 347 -16.43 -3.99 -3.77
C MET A 347 -16.93 -2.93 -2.78
N VAL A 348 -18.14 -3.12 -2.29
CA VAL A 348 -18.71 -2.32 -1.19
C VAL A 348 -18.03 -2.75 0.11
N PRO A 349 -17.65 -1.80 1.00
CA PRO A 349 -17.12 -2.15 2.31
C PRO A 349 -18.04 -3.09 3.09
N MET A 350 -17.46 -4.04 3.78
CA MET A 350 -18.19 -4.95 4.66
C MET A 350 -18.58 -4.23 5.95
N PHE A 351 -19.80 -4.49 6.43
CA PHE A 351 -20.28 -3.99 7.73
C PHE A 351 -21.33 -4.96 8.29
N PRO A 352 -21.33 -5.35 9.55
CA PRO A 352 -20.48 -4.93 10.68
C PRO A 352 -19.07 -5.45 10.68
#